data_16dab71f02e17032e531f00b9b210e4c
#
_entry.id   16dab71f02e17032e531f00b9b210e4c
#
_cell.length_a   1.000
_cell.length_b   1.000
_cell.length_c   1.000
_cell.angle_alpha   90.00
_cell.angle_beta   90.00
_cell.angle_gamma   90.00
#
_symmetry.space_group_name_H-M   'P 1'
#
loop_
_entity.id
_entity.type
_entity.pdbx_description
1 polymer ?
#
loop_
_entity_poly.entity_id
_entity_poly.type
_entity_poly.pdbx_seq_one_letter_code
_entity_poly.pdbx_strand_id
1 'polypeptide(L)'
;MVKEDIQRAYEILNRYLKTDRHRKTPERYAVLEAIYSVDGHFTIETLNDILDKKRFRVSRATLYNCVKLFSKLGLVVKHQLLGSVVYEASSLEHGHIKQICRICGKITYLNCTEIVDTIDKMKPKRFCKDDFMLYLYGVCNRCQLNSMRQHKVKTV
;
A
#
# COMPACT_ATOMS: atom_id res chain seq x y z
N MET A 1 4.39 -15.06 -6.02
CA MET A 1 4.19 -13.87 -5.18
C MET A 1 3.17 -12.94 -5.82
N VAL A 2 3.52 -12.03 -6.72
CA VAL A 2 2.57 -11.09 -7.36
C VAL A 2 1.38 -11.79 -8.05
N LYS A 3 1.56 -12.99 -8.60
CA LYS A 3 0.48 -13.73 -9.28
C LYS A 3 -0.60 -14.27 -8.32
N GLU A 4 -0.24 -14.64 -7.11
CA GLU A 4 -1.18 -15.16 -6.11
C GLU A 4 -1.98 -14.03 -5.49
N ASP A 5 -1.34 -12.91 -5.19
CA ASP A 5 -2.01 -11.73 -4.64
C ASP A 5 -3.04 -11.14 -5.61
N ILE A 6 -2.70 -11.02 -6.89
CA ILE A 6 -3.65 -10.52 -7.89
C ILE A 6 -4.80 -11.49 -8.14
N GLN A 7 -4.55 -12.80 -8.13
CA GLN A 7 -5.61 -13.81 -8.28
C GLN A 7 -6.62 -13.72 -7.13
N ARG A 8 -6.13 -13.61 -5.91
CA ARG A 8 -6.97 -13.38 -4.73
C ARG A 8 -7.75 -12.07 -4.82
N ALA A 9 -7.10 -11.00 -5.31
CA ALA A 9 -7.76 -9.72 -5.50
C ALA A 9 -8.92 -9.81 -6.52
N TYR A 10 -8.74 -10.56 -7.60
CA TYR A 10 -9.83 -10.84 -8.55
C TYR A 10 -10.98 -11.62 -7.91
N GLU A 11 -10.69 -12.60 -7.08
CA GLU A 11 -11.73 -13.37 -6.39
C GLU A 11 -12.58 -12.50 -5.46
N ILE A 12 -11.92 -11.65 -4.67
CA ILE A 12 -12.59 -10.71 -3.76
C ILE A 12 -13.46 -9.72 -4.57
N LEU A 13 -12.89 -9.11 -5.61
CA LEU A 13 -13.62 -8.18 -6.46
C LEU A 13 -14.82 -8.86 -7.13
N ASN A 14 -14.63 -10.04 -7.70
CA ASN A 14 -15.71 -10.78 -8.37
C ASN A 14 -16.83 -11.18 -7.40
N ARG A 15 -16.48 -11.59 -6.17
CA ARG A 15 -17.44 -11.90 -5.13
C ARG A 15 -18.29 -10.68 -4.78
N TYR A 16 -17.65 -9.54 -4.55
CA TYR A 16 -18.35 -8.29 -4.26
C TYR A 16 -19.30 -7.89 -5.41
N LEU A 17 -18.82 -7.93 -6.66
CA LEU A 17 -19.64 -7.55 -7.82
C LEU A 17 -20.86 -8.46 -8.01
N LYS A 18 -20.75 -9.73 -7.64
CA LYS A 18 -21.90 -10.66 -7.67
C LYS A 18 -22.93 -10.36 -6.56
N THR A 19 -22.45 -10.14 -5.34
CA THR A 19 -23.30 -9.96 -4.16
C THR A 19 -24.09 -8.66 -4.24
N ASP A 20 -23.47 -7.58 -4.62
CA ASP A 20 -24.07 -6.24 -4.66
C ASP A 20 -24.70 -5.90 -6.03
N ARG A 21 -24.82 -6.88 -6.93
CA ARG A 21 -25.33 -6.69 -8.31
C ARG A 21 -24.67 -5.55 -9.07
N HIS A 22 -23.43 -5.25 -8.74
CA HIS A 22 -22.66 -4.21 -9.43
C HIS A 22 -22.17 -4.68 -10.79
N ARG A 23 -22.17 -3.74 -11.75
CA ARG A 23 -21.70 -4.01 -13.11
C ARG A 23 -20.19 -4.31 -13.11
N LYS A 24 -19.82 -5.40 -13.78
CA LYS A 24 -18.43 -5.70 -14.13
C LYS A 24 -18.01 -4.75 -15.24
N THR A 25 -17.01 -3.93 -15.01
CA THR A 25 -16.50 -3.00 -16.02
C THR A 25 -15.02 -3.26 -16.30
N PRO A 26 -14.58 -3.19 -17.57
CA PRO A 26 -13.17 -3.39 -17.92
C PRO A 26 -12.22 -2.48 -17.16
N GLU A 27 -12.67 -1.25 -16.86
CA GLU A 27 -11.87 -0.26 -16.13
C GLU A 27 -11.46 -0.75 -14.75
N ARG A 28 -12.38 -1.40 -14.00
CA ARG A 28 -12.06 -1.92 -12.66
C ARG A 28 -10.96 -2.96 -12.70
N TYR A 29 -11.00 -3.85 -13.69
CA TYR A 29 -9.99 -4.90 -13.85
C TYR A 29 -8.65 -4.31 -14.29
N ALA A 30 -8.65 -3.38 -15.25
CA ALA A 30 -7.44 -2.72 -15.72
C ALA A 30 -6.77 -1.90 -14.60
N VAL A 31 -7.54 -1.19 -13.77
CA VAL A 31 -7.02 -0.45 -12.62
C VAL A 31 -6.48 -1.40 -11.57
N LEU A 32 -7.15 -2.51 -11.29
CA LEU A 32 -6.66 -3.53 -10.34
C LEU A 32 -5.33 -4.12 -10.79
N GLU A 33 -5.21 -4.49 -12.07
CA GLU A 33 -3.95 -4.97 -12.65
C GLU A 33 -2.83 -3.92 -12.57
N ALA A 34 -3.15 -2.66 -12.86
CA ALA A 34 -2.18 -1.58 -12.75
C ALA A 34 -1.66 -1.45 -11.31
N ILE A 35 -2.55 -1.51 -10.32
CA ILE A 35 -2.19 -1.45 -8.89
C ILE A 35 -1.24 -2.58 -8.51
N TYR A 36 -1.56 -3.82 -8.87
CA TYR A 36 -0.74 -4.99 -8.52
C TYR A 36 0.52 -5.14 -9.39
N SER A 37 0.70 -4.28 -10.42
CA SER A 37 1.94 -4.19 -11.19
C SER A 37 2.96 -3.22 -10.59
N VAL A 38 2.55 -2.40 -9.62
CA VAL A 38 3.45 -1.47 -8.93
C VAL A 38 4.14 -2.17 -7.77
N ASP A 39 5.45 -2.03 -7.71
CA ASP A 39 6.21 -2.46 -6.53
C ASP A 39 6.25 -1.33 -5.50
N GLY A 40 5.57 -1.55 -4.36
CA GLY A 40 5.49 -0.58 -3.27
C GLY A 40 4.34 0.42 -3.41
N HIS A 41 4.63 1.70 -3.18
CA HIS A 41 3.61 2.75 -3.07
C HIS A 41 3.34 3.43 -4.41
N PHE A 42 2.11 3.86 -4.61
CA PHE A 42 1.67 4.59 -5.80
C PHE A 42 0.73 5.76 -5.44
N THR A 43 0.62 6.70 -6.35
CA THR A 43 -0.38 7.77 -6.34
C THR A 43 -1.40 7.54 -7.46
N ILE A 44 -2.45 8.34 -7.49
CA ILE A 44 -3.43 8.33 -8.60
C ILE A 44 -2.75 8.69 -9.92
N GLU A 45 -1.80 9.62 -9.90
CA GLU A 45 -1.00 10.02 -11.05
C GLU A 45 -0.17 8.84 -11.58
N THR A 46 0.48 8.10 -10.69
CA THR A 46 1.24 6.88 -11.07
C THR A 46 0.36 5.87 -11.79
N LEU A 47 -0.87 5.64 -11.30
CA LEU A 47 -1.82 4.72 -11.95
C LEU A 47 -2.26 5.23 -13.32
N ASN A 48 -2.51 6.53 -13.44
CA ASN A 48 -2.88 7.13 -14.72
C ASN A 48 -1.78 6.91 -15.76
N ASP A 49 -0.51 7.17 -15.39
CA ASP A 49 0.64 6.99 -16.28
C ASP A 49 0.83 5.53 -16.73
N ILE A 50 0.58 4.57 -15.82
CA ILE A 50 0.66 3.14 -16.15
C ILE A 50 -0.42 2.74 -17.14
N LEU A 51 -1.66 3.21 -16.94
CA LEU A 51 -2.78 2.91 -17.80
C LEU A 51 -2.62 3.57 -19.19
N ASP A 52 -2.13 4.81 -19.22
CA ASP A 52 -1.83 5.50 -20.49
C ASP A 52 -0.74 4.77 -21.31
N LYS A 53 0.31 4.26 -20.66
CA LYS A 53 1.32 3.40 -21.30
C LYS A 53 0.73 2.11 -21.88
N LYS A 54 -0.27 1.55 -21.21
CA LYS A 54 -1.04 0.38 -21.69
C LYS A 54 -2.08 0.75 -22.75
N ARG A 55 -2.18 2.02 -23.17
CA ARG A 55 -3.20 2.56 -24.08
C ARG A 55 -4.63 2.34 -23.59
N PHE A 56 -4.82 2.29 -22.29
CA PHE A 56 -6.12 2.11 -21.65
C PHE A 56 -6.50 3.39 -20.89
N ARG A 57 -7.30 4.24 -21.53
CA ARG A 57 -7.70 5.52 -20.96
C ARG A 57 -8.82 5.37 -19.95
N VAL A 58 -8.59 5.89 -18.75
CA VAL A 58 -9.55 5.94 -17.65
C VAL A 58 -9.63 7.37 -17.13
N SER A 59 -10.84 7.86 -16.84
CA SER A 59 -10.98 9.19 -16.25
C SER A 59 -10.43 9.24 -14.82
N ARG A 60 -9.95 10.42 -14.37
CA ARG A 60 -9.50 10.58 -12.97
C ARG A 60 -10.60 10.21 -11.97
N ALA A 61 -11.84 10.60 -12.25
CA ALA A 61 -12.97 10.23 -11.40
C ALA A 61 -13.15 8.73 -11.28
N THR A 62 -13.00 8.00 -12.39
CA THR A 62 -13.08 6.53 -12.39
C THR A 62 -11.92 5.92 -11.59
N LEU A 63 -10.69 6.44 -11.71
CA LEU A 63 -9.53 6.00 -10.93
C LEU A 63 -9.78 6.18 -9.42
N TYR A 64 -10.23 7.36 -8.99
CA TYR A 64 -10.57 7.61 -7.58
C TYR A 64 -11.66 6.66 -7.08
N ASN A 65 -12.69 6.43 -7.86
CA ASN A 65 -13.78 5.52 -7.50
C ASN A 65 -13.30 4.07 -7.40
N CYS A 66 -12.42 3.61 -8.30
CA CYS A 66 -11.81 2.28 -8.23
C CYS A 66 -10.93 2.14 -6.99
N VAL A 67 -10.03 3.08 -6.72
CA VAL A 67 -9.15 3.03 -5.54
C VAL A 67 -9.96 3.08 -4.25
N LYS A 68 -11.02 3.90 -4.18
CA LYS A 68 -11.94 3.95 -3.03
C LYS A 68 -12.65 2.61 -2.81
N LEU A 69 -13.15 1.99 -3.89
CA LEU A 69 -13.76 0.68 -3.83
C LEU A 69 -12.75 -0.38 -3.34
N PHE A 70 -11.56 -0.40 -3.92
CA PHE A 70 -10.53 -1.37 -3.57
C PHE A 70 -10.03 -1.19 -2.13
N SER A 71 -9.95 0.04 -1.63
CA SER A 71 -9.67 0.29 -0.21
C SER A 71 -10.79 -0.27 0.69
N LYS A 72 -12.07 -0.09 0.32
CA LYS A 72 -13.21 -0.68 1.04
C LYS A 72 -13.15 -2.22 1.06
N LEU A 73 -12.65 -2.83 0.00
CA LEU A 73 -12.53 -4.29 -0.12
C LEU A 73 -11.25 -4.84 0.52
N GLY A 74 -10.40 -3.99 1.11
CA GLY A 74 -9.11 -4.39 1.67
C GLY A 74 -8.05 -4.79 0.63
N LEU A 75 -8.26 -4.44 -0.66
CA LEU A 75 -7.32 -4.72 -1.75
C LEU A 75 -6.25 -3.64 -1.89
N VAL A 76 -6.49 -2.47 -1.33
CA VAL A 76 -5.59 -1.31 -1.34
C VAL A 76 -5.56 -0.69 0.04
N VAL A 77 -4.36 -0.41 0.52
CA VAL A 77 -4.13 0.31 1.76
C VAL A 77 -3.78 1.76 1.45
N LYS A 78 -4.43 2.69 2.14
CA LYS A 78 -4.14 4.13 2.07
C LYS A 78 -3.20 4.51 3.19
N HIS A 79 -2.12 5.21 2.86
CA HIS A 79 -1.13 5.70 3.83
C HIS A 79 -1.05 7.23 3.80
N GLN A 80 -0.97 7.83 4.98
CA GLN A 80 -0.65 9.25 5.14
C GLN A 80 0.83 9.34 5.54
N LEU A 81 1.70 9.57 4.57
CA LEU A 81 3.14 9.54 4.77
C LEU A 81 3.74 10.94 4.53
N LEU A 82 4.40 11.49 5.54
CA LEU A 82 5.13 12.77 5.44
C LEU A 82 4.32 13.91 4.77
N GLY A 83 3.02 13.98 5.09
CA GLY A 83 2.11 14.98 4.53
C GLY A 83 1.47 14.64 3.18
N SER A 84 1.85 13.51 2.58
CA SER A 84 1.31 13.03 1.30
C SER A 84 0.43 11.80 1.48
N VAL A 85 -0.58 11.66 0.62
CA VAL A 85 -1.39 10.44 0.53
C VAL A 85 -0.81 9.56 -0.55
N VAL A 86 -0.46 8.34 -0.17
CA VAL A 86 -0.04 7.28 -1.09
C VAL A 86 -0.85 6.02 -0.83
N TYR A 87 -0.88 5.14 -1.80
CA TYR A 87 -1.59 3.89 -1.75
C TYR A 87 -0.63 2.73 -2.00
N GLU A 88 -1.01 1.55 -1.59
CA GLU A 88 -0.25 0.32 -1.77
C GLU A 88 -1.21 -0.85 -2.02
N ALA A 89 -0.83 -1.77 -2.91
CA ALA A 89 -1.57 -3.01 -3.06
C ALA A 89 -1.50 -3.82 -1.75
N SER A 90 -2.63 -4.34 -1.31
CA SER A 90 -2.64 -5.25 -0.17
C SER A 90 -1.99 -6.57 -0.57
N SER A 91 -0.94 -6.98 0.15
CA SER A 91 -0.24 -8.24 -0.05
C SER A 91 -0.20 -9.02 1.27
N LEU A 92 -0.27 -10.34 1.16
CA LEU A 92 -0.11 -11.25 2.31
C LEU A 92 1.32 -11.25 2.86
N GLU A 93 2.29 -10.83 2.05
CA GLU A 93 3.72 -10.86 2.38
C GLU A 93 4.22 -9.58 3.04
N HIS A 94 3.53 -8.46 2.80
CA HIS A 94 3.90 -7.20 3.41
C HIS A 94 3.42 -7.16 4.86
N GLY A 95 4.37 -7.34 5.78
CA GLY A 95 4.11 -7.35 7.22
C GLY A 95 3.39 -6.08 7.71
N HIS A 96 2.66 -6.21 8.81
CA HIS A 96 1.90 -5.14 9.43
C HIS A 96 2.75 -3.98 9.97
N ILE A 97 4.09 -4.09 9.90
CA ILE A 97 5.02 -3.11 10.47
C ILE A 97 5.85 -2.47 9.37
N LYS A 98 5.73 -1.16 9.20
CA LYS A 98 6.48 -0.37 8.22
C LYS A 98 7.45 0.57 8.91
N GLN A 99 8.68 0.61 8.41
CA GLN A 99 9.71 1.55 8.82
C GLN A 99 9.84 2.65 7.77
N ILE A 100 9.72 3.91 8.19
CA ILE A 100 9.72 5.08 7.30
C ILE A 100 10.91 5.96 7.66
N CYS A 101 11.81 6.18 6.69
CA CYS A 101 12.91 7.09 6.86
C CYS A 101 12.43 8.54 6.70
N ARG A 102 12.61 9.37 7.73
CA ARG A 102 12.22 10.79 7.71
C ARG A 102 13.08 11.64 6.78
N ILE A 103 14.27 11.16 6.38
CA ILE A 103 15.20 11.93 5.53
C ILE A 103 14.93 11.64 4.04
N CYS A 104 14.90 10.37 3.64
CA CYS A 104 14.78 10.02 2.22
C CYS A 104 13.42 9.43 1.83
N GLY A 105 12.48 9.29 2.79
CA GLY A 105 11.16 8.73 2.54
C GLY A 105 11.15 7.22 2.27
N LYS A 106 12.32 6.54 2.31
CA LYS A 106 12.38 5.10 2.07
C LYS A 106 11.49 4.36 3.06
N ILE A 107 10.68 3.45 2.54
CA ILE A 107 9.83 2.56 3.30
C ILE A 107 10.40 1.15 3.23
N THR A 108 10.49 0.48 4.35
CA THR A 108 10.88 -0.91 4.48
C THR A 108 9.92 -1.64 5.41
N TYR A 109 9.86 -2.95 5.31
CA TYR A 109 8.99 -3.79 6.11
C TYR A 109 9.79 -4.46 7.22
N LEU A 110 9.20 -4.56 8.39
CA LEU A 110 9.76 -5.27 9.53
C LEU A 110 8.87 -6.46 9.86
N ASN A 111 9.45 -7.64 9.87
CA ASN A 111 8.78 -8.83 10.38
C ASN A 111 9.14 -9.00 11.86
N CYS A 112 8.16 -8.77 12.73
CA CYS A 112 8.28 -8.97 14.18
C CYS A 112 7.03 -9.72 14.65
N THR A 113 7.13 -11.04 14.69
CA THR A 113 6.04 -11.93 15.07
C THR A 113 5.52 -11.66 16.48
N GLU A 114 6.40 -11.30 17.40
CA GLU A 114 6.04 -11.00 18.79
C GLU A 114 5.06 -9.81 18.91
N ILE A 115 5.31 -8.75 18.12
CA ILE A 115 4.41 -7.57 18.10
C ILE A 115 3.09 -7.94 17.44
N VAL A 116 3.15 -8.65 16.31
CA VAL A 116 1.95 -9.09 15.59
C VAL A 116 1.08 -9.96 16.49
N ASP A 117 1.66 -10.99 17.11
CA ASP A 117 0.96 -11.90 18.03
C ASP A 117 0.35 -11.16 19.23
N THR A 118 1.07 -10.17 19.76
CA THR A 118 0.58 -9.37 20.88
C THR A 118 -0.65 -8.57 20.48
N ILE A 119 -0.60 -7.90 19.32
CA ILE A 119 -1.73 -7.13 18.82
C ILE A 119 -2.89 -8.05 18.43
N ASP A 120 -2.61 -9.23 17.88
CA ASP A 120 -3.67 -10.19 17.51
C ASP A 120 -4.41 -10.75 18.72
N LYS A 121 -3.75 -10.94 19.83
CA LYS A 121 -4.36 -11.36 21.09
C LYS A 121 -5.15 -10.24 21.79
N MET A 122 -4.97 -8.98 21.40
CA MET A 122 -5.71 -7.87 21.99
C MET A 122 -7.20 -7.95 21.63
N LYS A 123 -8.06 -7.87 22.66
CA LYS A 123 -9.52 -7.81 22.52
C LYS A 123 -10.03 -6.46 23.06
N PRO A 124 -10.02 -5.39 22.25
CA PRO A 124 -10.51 -4.09 22.68
C PRO A 124 -11.99 -4.16 23.05
N LYS A 125 -12.38 -3.51 24.15
CA LYS A 125 -13.78 -3.47 24.58
C LYS A 125 -14.62 -2.71 23.57
N ARG A 126 -15.78 -3.27 23.18
CA ARG A 126 -16.74 -2.66 22.24
C ARG A 126 -16.16 -2.32 20.87
N PHE A 127 -15.11 -3.04 20.43
CA PHE A 127 -14.47 -2.84 19.13
C PHE A 127 -14.07 -4.18 18.53
N CYS A 128 -14.51 -4.45 17.30
CA CYS A 128 -14.12 -5.62 16.53
C CYS A 128 -12.92 -5.22 15.68
N LYS A 129 -11.75 -5.78 15.97
CA LYS A 129 -10.54 -5.53 15.23
C LYS A 129 -10.54 -6.42 13.98
N ASP A 130 -10.42 -5.83 12.80
CA ASP A 130 -10.28 -6.54 11.53
C ASP A 130 -8.82 -6.66 11.11
N ASP A 131 -8.04 -5.58 11.26
CA ASP A 131 -6.65 -5.49 10.85
C ASP A 131 -5.92 -4.38 11.62
N PHE A 132 -4.59 -4.28 11.48
CA PHE A 132 -3.80 -3.19 12.03
C PHE A 132 -2.60 -2.87 11.14
N MET A 133 -2.05 -1.66 11.31
CA MET A 133 -0.80 -1.24 10.70
C MET A 133 0.02 -0.42 11.69
N LEU A 134 1.28 -0.79 11.86
CA LEU A 134 2.22 -0.09 12.73
C LEU A 134 3.27 0.65 11.89
N TYR A 135 3.47 1.93 12.17
CA TYR A 135 4.48 2.76 11.51
C TYR A 135 5.59 3.13 12.48
N LEU A 136 6.83 2.81 12.10
CA LEU A 136 8.03 3.22 12.81
C LEU A 136 8.73 4.31 12.00
N TYR A 137 8.87 5.49 12.58
CA TYR A 137 9.55 6.62 11.96
C TYR A 137 10.97 6.74 12.49
N GLY A 138 11.95 6.82 11.61
CA GLY A 138 13.34 6.92 12.01
C GLY A 138 14.24 7.38 10.86
N VAL A 139 15.51 7.02 10.91
CA VAL A 139 16.50 7.30 9.87
C VAL A 139 17.10 5.98 9.39
N CYS A 140 17.03 5.69 8.09
CA CYS A 140 17.59 4.47 7.53
C CYS A 140 19.13 4.47 7.57
N ASN A 141 19.73 3.29 7.53
CA ASN A 141 21.18 3.13 7.63
C ASN A 141 21.96 3.99 6.60
N ARG A 142 21.49 4.04 5.34
CA ARG A 142 22.11 4.88 4.30
C ARG A 142 22.16 6.36 4.70
N CYS A 143 21.08 6.89 5.24
CA CYS A 143 21.02 8.30 5.67
C CYS A 143 21.85 8.55 6.92
N GLN A 144 21.91 7.59 7.86
CA GLN A 144 22.81 7.68 9.02
C GLN A 144 24.26 7.74 8.61
N LEU A 145 24.71 6.85 7.71
CA LEU A 145 26.08 6.82 7.21
C LEU A 145 26.45 8.11 6.45
N ASN A 146 25.53 8.65 5.66
CA ASN A 146 25.76 9.91 4.94
C ASN A 146 25.92 11.10 5.92
N SER A 147 25.12 11.15 6.97
CA SER A 147 25.23 12.17 8.02
C SER A 147 26.56 12.09 8.76
N MET A 148 27.00 10.89 9.12
CA MET A 148 28.30 10.67 9.78
C MET A 148 29.49 11.08 8.89
N ARG A 149 29.42 10.87 7.58
CA ARG A 149 30.46 11.29 6.62
C ARG A 149 30.55 12.81 6.52
N GLN A 150 29.42 13.51 6.53
CA GLN A 150 29.39 14.99 6.48
C GLN A 150 29.96 15.63 7.75
N HIS A 151 29.80 15.00 8.93
CA HIS A 151 30.41 15.48 10.18
C HIS A 151 31.93 15.27 10.22
N LYS A 152 32.47 14.22 9.57
CA LYS A 152 33.92 14.00 9.49
C LYS A 152 34.67 14.97 8.56
N VAL A 153 33.98 15.57 7.58
CA VAL A 153 34.57 16.53 6.64
C VAL A 153 34.67 17.95 7.21
N LYS A 154 33.93 18.26 8.29
CA LYS A 154 33.96 19.59 8.93
C LYS A 154 34.98 19.75 10.05
N THR A 155 35.84 18.76 10.30
CA THR A 155 36.85 18.78 11.37
C THR A 155 38.27 18.69 10.78
N VAL A 156 38.54 19.45 9.72
CA VAL A 156 39.92 19.73 9.24
C VAL A 156 40.07 21.23 9.05
#